data_331354b50ac0bcb5625258803251bbe3
#
_entry.id   331354b50ac0bcb5625258803251bbe3
#
_cell.length_a   1.000
_cell.length_b   1.000
_cell.length_c   1.000
_cell.angle_alpha   90.00
_cell.angle_beta   90.00
_cell.angle_gamma   90.00
#
_symmetry.space_group_name_H-M   'P 1'
#
loop_
_entity.id
_entity.type
_entity.pdbx_description
1 polymer ?
#
loop_
_entity_poly.entity_id
_entity_poly.type
_entity_poly.pdbx_seq_one_letter_code
_entity_poly.pdbx_strand_id
1 'polypeptide(L)'
;MYGSWSIEYKSTRIKRLMRNVQTELQSSCLKRLVFSLGMRAKEAEIKKGIIRNNSVWDKLAFAKIKESTGGRLRLMVVGSAPLAGNVLTFTRCALGCIVVEGYGQTECGAPITLTVQGDHVPEHVGPPVPCCCIKLVDVPEMEYFAKKNQGEVCVKGTNVFVGYFKDPERTAQVIDEFGWHHTGDVGMWLPNGTLKIIDRRKHTFKLSQGEYIVPEKIENIYLRSQYVHQVFLHGESLKSCVVGIVIPHVDVVKCWAVENGIPGTLSVLCANPQVKQLIMDDMLSWGKEAGLKSFEQVKDIYLHPDPFSVQNGLLTPTLKMKRPQLKDYFKPQIEDLYRHLD
;
A
#
# COMPACT_ATOMS: atom_id res chain seq x y z
N MET A 1 -25.62 7.99 25.15
CA MET A 1 -25.34 7.26 23.88
C MET A 1 -24.10 7.86 23.25
N TYR A 2 -22.93 7.28 23.49
CA TYR A 2 -21.67 7.70 22.87
C TYR A 2 -21.41 6.81 21.68
N GLY A 3 -21.81 7.25 20.49
CA GLY A 3 -21.44 6.60 19.24
C GLY A 3 -19.98 6.89 18.92
N SER A 4 -19.08 6.00 19.29
CA SER A 4 -17.69 6.04 18.83
C SER A 4 -17.65 5.53 17.39
N TRP A 5 -17.53 6.45 16.43
CA TRP A 5 -17.30 6.09 15.03
C TRP A 5 -15.81 5.80 14.84
N SER A 6 -15.43 4.55 14.94
CA SER A 6 -14.17 4.08 14.39
C SER A 6 -14.41 3.73 12.92
N ILE A 7 -13.80 4.47 12.00
CA ILE A 7 -13.87 4.18 10.57
C ILE A 7 -12.55 3.55 10.18
N GLU A 8 -12.57 2.30 9.76
CA GLU A 8 -11.45 1.65 9.09
C GLU A 8 -11.30 2.30 7.70
N TYR A 9 -10.35 3.23 7.58
CA TYR A 9 -10.07 3.89 6.32
C TYR A 9 -9.01 3.11 5.56
N LYS A 10 -9.35 2.55 4.39
CA LYS A 10 -8.37 1.98 3.47
C LYS A 10 -7.44 3.07 2.94
N SER A 11 -6.15 2.77 2.83
CA SER A 11 -5.11 3.71 2.37
C SER A 11 -5.45 4.39 1.04
N THR A 12 -6.15 3.70 0.14
CA THR A 12 -6.65 4.23 -1.14
C THR A 12 -7.59 5.42 -0.99
N ARG A 13 -8.45 5.42 0.02
CA ARG A 13 -9.40 6.52 0.27
C ARG A 13 -8.70 7.77 0.78
N ILE A 14 -7.68 7.60 1.61
CA ILE A 14 -6.83 8.68 2.11
C ILE A 14 -5.99 9.27 0.97
N LYS A 15 -5.39 8.42 0.14
CA LYS A 15 -4.63 8.86 -1.06
C LYS A 15 -5.53 9.65 -2.02
N ARG A 16 -6.79 9.24 -2.21
CA ARG A 16 -7.77 9.99 -3.02
C ARG A 16 -8.08 11.37 -2.42
N LEU A 17 -8.28 11.43 -1.10
CA LEU A 17 -8.49 12.69 -0.39
C LEU A 17 -7.30 13.64 -0.60
N MET A 18 -6.09 13.16 -0.41
CA MET A 18 -4.87 13.93 -0.62
C MET A 18 -4.76 14.45 -2.05
N ARG A 19 -5.05 13.62 -3.04
CA ARG A 19 -5.04 13.99 -4.47
C ARG A 19 -6.06 15.08 -4.79
N ASN A 20 -7.30 14.95 -4.32
CA ASN A 20 -8.34 15.96 -4.52
C ASN A 20 -7.91 17.32 -3.95
N VAL A 21 -7.30 17.33 -2.77
CA VAL A 21 -6.74 18.55 -2.15
C VAL A 21 -5.62 19.14 -3.02
N GLN A 22 -4.71 18.33 -3.53
CA GLN A 22 -3.64 18.80 -4.42
C GLN A 22 -4.19 19.44 -5.69
N THR A 23 -5.23 18.87 -6.28
CA THR A 23 -5.91 19.43 -7.48
C THR A 23 -6.58 20.78 -7.15
N GLU A 24 -7.28 20.89 -6.02
CA GLU A 24 -7.87 22.17 -5.60
C GLU A 24 -6.82 23.26 -5.33
N LEU A 25 -5.66 22.90 -4.83
CA LEU A 25 -4.57 23.85 -4.54
C LEU A 25 -3.90 24.37 -5.81
N GLN A 26 -3.99 23.67 -6.94
CA GLN A 26 -3.45 24.15 -8.22
C GLN A 26 -4.16 25.41 -8.72
N SER A 27 -5.42 25.65 -8.32
CA SER A 27 -6.24 26.76 -8.77
C SER A 27 -5.85 28.14 -8.24
N SER A 28 -5.01 28.26 -7.17
CA SER A 28 -4.68 29.55 -6.55
C SER A 28 -3.36 29.51 -5.78
N CYS A 29 -2.44 30.42 -6.12
CA CYS A 29 -1.16 30.57 -5.40
C CYS A 29 -1.36 30.93 -3.92
N LEU A 30 -2.36 31.75 -3.59
CA LEU A 30 -2.65 32.13 -2.21
C LEU A 30 -3.13 30.94 -1.37
N LYS A 31 -4.04 30.12 -1.91
CA LYS A 31 -4.49 28.89 -1.24
C LYS A 31 -3.33 27.94 -0.99
N ARG A 32 -2.44 27.80 -1.96
CA ARG A 32 -1.24 26.96 -1.84
C ARG A 32 -0.32 27.46 -0.74
N LEU A 33 -0.09 28.77 -0.65
CA LEU A 33 0.73 29.38 0.40
C LEU A 33 0.13 29.14 1.79
N VAL A 34 -1.14 29.46 1.98
CA VAL A 34 -1.86 29.27 3.26
C VAL A 34 -1.84 27.81 3.68
N PHE A 35 -2.07 26.88 2.74
CA PHE A 35 -2.02 25.45 3.00
C PHE A 35 -0.61 24.98 3.40
N SER A 36 0.42 25.44 2.69
CA SER A 36 1.83 25.10 2.99
C SER A 36 2.25 25.59 4.37
N LEU A 37 1.89 26.81 4.75
CA LEU A 37 2.15 27.35 6.09
C LEU A 37 1.38 26.57 7.16
N GLY A 38 0.11 26.25 6.90
CA GLY A 38 -0.69 25.42 7.79
C GLY A 38 -0.10 24.04 8.01
N MET A 39 0.35 23.37 6.95
CA MET A 39 1.04 22.07 7.05
C MET A 39 2.29 22.14 7.92
N ARG A 40 3.18 23.10 7.67
CA ARG A 40 4.42 23.28 8.47
C ARG A 40 4.11 23.53 9.94
N ALA A 41 3.13 24.39 10.24
CA ALA A 41 2.72 24.66 11.61
C ALA A 41 2.18 23.41 12.32
N LYS A 42 1.31 22.65 11.65
CA LYS A 42 0.73 21.43 12.19
C LYS A 42 1.78 20.30 12.34
N GLU A 43 2.72 20.16 11.43
CA GLU A 43 3.82 19.22 11.57
C GLU A 43 4.70 19.54 12.79
N ALA A 44 4.96 20.84 13.04
CA ALA A 44 5.69 21.26 14.22
C ALA A 44 4.95 20.95 15.53
N GLU A 45 3.59 21.04 15.52
CA GLU A 45 2.77 20.61 16.65
C GLU A 45 2.82 19.09 16.85
N ILE A 46 2.69 18.32 15.78
CA ILE A 46 2.72 16.84 15.83
C ILE A 46 4.07 16.35 16.37
N LYS A 47 5.19 16.94 15.96
CA LYS A 47 6.53 16.63 16.50
C LYS A 47 6.65 16.89 18.01
N LYS A 48 5.81 17.76 18.57
CA LYS A 48 5.69 18.01 20.01
C LYS A 48 4.63 17.15 20.69
N GLY A 49 4.04 16.16 19.98
CA GLY A 49 2.97 15.31 20.48
C GLY A 49 1.60 15.99 20.54
N ILE A 50 1.44 17.20 19.96
CA ILE A 50 0.18 17.95 20.00
C ILE A 50 -0.65 17.59 18.78
N ILE A 51 -1.79 16.90 19.01
CA ILE A 51 -2.78 16.57 17.98
C ILE A 51 -4.06 17.30 18.34
N ARG A 52 -4.45 18.28 17.51
CA ARG A 52 -5.66 19.09 17.72
C ARG A 52 -6.29 19.51 16.39
N ASN A 53 -7.58 19.87 16.43
CA ASN A 53 -8.37 20.27 15.26
C ASN A 53 -9.03 21.65 15.42
N ASN A 54 -8.56 22.46 16.36
CA ASN A 54 -9.15 23.76 16.72
C ASN A 54 -8.19 24.95 16.58
N SER A 55 -7.04 24.77 15.91
CA SER A 55 -6.10 25.84 15.63
C SER A 55 -6.64 26.80 14.55
N VAL A 56 -6.02 27.95 14.39
CA VAL A 56 -6.32 28.92 13.31
C VAL A 56 -6.15 28.24 11.94
N TRP A 57 -5.15 27.41 11.77
CA TRP A 57 -4.89 26.67 10.54
C TRP A 57 -6.00 25.66 10.22
N ASP A 58 -6.60 25.06 11.25
CA ASP A 58 -7.74 24.15 11.11
C ASP A 58 -8.97 24.82 10.50
N LYS A 59 -9.14 26.12 10.74
CA LYS A 59 -10.23 26.92 10.17
C LYS A 59 -9.87 27.46 8.78
N LEU A 60 -8.65 27.94 8.58
CA LEU A 60 -8.23 28.61 7.34
C LEU A 60 -7.85 27.63 6.21
N ALA A 61 -7.09 26.57 6.55
CA ALA A 61 -6.52 25.68 5.55
C ALA A 61 -7.22 24.32 5.45
N PHE A 62 -7.76 23.79 6.57
CA PHE A 62 -8.20 22.41 6.63
C PHE A 62 -9.71 22.20 6.85
N ALA A 63 -10.51 23.27 6.97
CA ALA A 63 -11.95 23.18 7.24
C ALA A 63 -12.68 22.28 6.24
N LYS A 64 -12.52 22.53 4.93
CA LYS A 64 -13.14 21.73 3.86
C LYS A 64 -12.74 20.26 3.88
N ILE A 65 -11.46 19.97 4.20
CA ILE A 65 -10.95 18.60 4.28
C ILE A 65 -11.63 17.85 5.43
N LYS A 66 -11.78 18.51 6.58
CA LYS A 66 -12.49 17.96 7.74
C LYS A 66 -13.97 17.74 7.45
N GLU A 67 -14.63 18.69 6.81
CA GLU A 67 -16.04 18.59 6.39
C GLU A 67 -16.28 17.41 5.45
N SER A 68 -15.35 17.13 4.52
CA SER A 68 -15.45 15.98 3.60
C SER A 68 -15.44 14.61 4.30
N THR A 69 -14.98 14.58 5.56
CA THR A 69 -14.99 13.40 6.43
C THR A 69 -16.06 13.49 7.52
N GLY A 70 -17.00 14.41 7.40
CA GLY A 70 -18.10 14.64 8.36
C GLY A 70 -17.74 15.54 9.55
N GLY A 71 -16.53 16.11 9.62
CA GLY A 71 -16.11 17.12 10.61
C GLY A 71 -15.93 16.63 12.06
N ARG A 72 -16.26 15.36 12.36
CA ARG A 72 -16.31 14.81 13.73
C ARG A 72 -15.32 13.68 13.97
N LEU A 73 -14.40 13.44 13.03
CA LEU A 73 -13.42 12.36 13.15
C LEU A 73 -12.44 12.63 14.28
N ARG A 74 -12.33 11.71 15.23
CA ARG A 74 -11.45 11.80 16.41
C ARG A 74 -10.32 10.79 16.39
N LEU A 75 -10.61 9.60 15.84
CA LEU A 75 -9.67 8.48 15.72
C LEU A 75 -9.81 7.86 14.33
N MET A 76 -8.68 7.60 13.70
CA MET A 76 -8.58 6.83 12.47
C MET A 76 -7.65 5.65 12.70
N VAL A 77 -8.11 4.45 12.39
CA VAL A 77 -7.28 3.23 12.40
C VAL A 77 -6.97 2.87 10.94
N VAL A 78 -5.70 2.77 10.63
CA VAL A 78 -5.20 2.39 9.30
C VAL A 78 -4.51 1.04 9.42
N GLY A 79 -4.91 0.10 8.58
CA GLY A 79 -4.37 -1.24 8.55
C GLY A 79 -4.51 -1.88 7.18
N SER A 80 -4.18 -3.17 7.07
CA SER A 80 -4.29 -4.00 5.86
C SER A 80 -3.36 -3.64 4.70
N ALA A 81 -2.77 -2.45 4.67
CA ALA A 81 -1.77 -2.04 3.67
C ALA A 81 -0.87 -0.94 4.25
N PRO A 82 0.41 -0.90 3.83
CA PRO A 82 1.33 0.14 4.26
C PRO A 82 0.83 1.54 3.88
N LEU A 83 0.99 2.50 4.77
CA LEU A 83 0.73 3.90 4.51
C LEU A 83 2.07 4.64 4.37
N ALA A 84 2.24 5.38 3.27
CA ALA A 84 3.44 6.18 3.08
C ALA A 84 3.52 7.30 4.13
N GLY A 85 4.71 7.58 4.66
CA GLY A 85 4.91 8.53 5.74
C GLY A 85 4.38 9.94 5.45
N ASN A 86 4.52 10.41 4.21
CA ASN A 86 3.95 11.69 3.78
C ASN A 86 2.42 11.70 3.82
N VAL A 87 1.77 10.59 3.49
CA VAL A 87 0.30 10.46 3.54
C VAL A 87 -0.19 10.43 4.99
N LEU A 88 0.52 9.72 5.86
CA LEU A 88 0.24 9.69 7.30
C LEU A 88 0.35 11.08 7.93
N THR A 89 1.46 11.78 7.67
CA THR A 89 1.72 13.14 8.15
C THR A 89 0.65 14.12 7.64
N PHE A 90 0.36 14.07 6.33
CA PHE A 90 -0.73 14.87 5.75
C PHE A 90 -2.06 14.61 6.47
N THR A 91 -2.40 13.35 6.68
CA THR A 91 -3.68 12.96 7.30
C THR A 91 -3.81 13.49 8.72
N ARG A 92 -2.75 13.32 9.54
CA ARG A 92 -2.67 13.84 10.90
C ARG A 92 -2.81 15.37 10.94
N CYS A 93 -2.10 16.07 10.04
CA CYS A 93 -2.16 17.53 9.94
C CYS A 93 -3.53 18.02 9.49
N ALA A 94 -4.06 17.47 8.39
CA ALA A 94 -5.26 17.96 7.74
C ALA A 94 -6.55 17.65 8.52
N LEU A 95 -6.63 16.49 9.17
CA LEU A 95 -7.80 16.09 9.94
C LEU A 95 -7.71 16.47 11.41
N GLY A 96 -6.49 16.68 11.95
CA GLY A 96 -6.27 17.00 13.36
C GLY A 96 -6.82 15.93 14.30
N CYS A 97 -6.81 14.66 13.88
CA CYS A 97 -7.27 13.51 14.65
C CYS A 97 -6.12 12.53 14.92
N ILE A 98 -6.34 11.66 15.90
CA ILE A 98 -5.41 10.56 16.18
C ILE A 98 -5.47 9.58 15.00
N VAL A 99 -4.32 9.31 14.38
CA VAL A 99 -4.19 8.29 13.33
C VAL A 99 -3.21 7.24 13.82
N VAL A 100 -3.70 6.02 14.00
CA VAL A 100 -2.90 4.86 14.40
C VAL A 100 -2.77 3.89 13.24
N GLU A 101 -1.59 3.33 13.07
CA GLU A 101 -1.32 2.26 12.12
C GLU A 101 -1.26 0.93 12.86
N GLY A 102 -1.90 -0.08 12.30
CA GLY A 102 -1.89 -1.43 12.81
C GLY A 102 -1.44 -2.43 11.75
N TYR A 103 -0.69 -3.42 12.19
CA TYR A 103 -0.34 -4.59 11.40
C TYR A 103 -0.99 -5.83 12.02
N GLY A 104 -1.49 -6.69 11.16
CA GLY A 104 -2.05 -7.96 11.57
C GLY A 104 -2.62 -8.76 10.42
N GLN A 105 -3.11 -9.93 10.77
CA GLN A 105 -3.65 -10.92 9.85
C GLN A 105 -4.93 -11.51 10.42
N THR A 106 -5.75 -12.12 9.55
CA THR A 106 -6.96 -12.84 9.95
C THR A 106 -6.64 -13.96 10.94
N GLU A 107 -5.51 -14.61 10.74
CA GLU A 107 -4.97 -15.70 11.57
C GLU A 107 -4.60 -15.25 13.00
N CYS A 108 -4.53 -13.95 13.25
CA CYS A 108 -4.24 -13.36 14.56
C CYS A 108 -5.41 -12.52 15.12
N GLY A 109 -6.63 -12.75 14.66
CA GLY A 109 -7.81 -12.03 15.14
C GLY A 109 -7.80 -10.52 14.88
N ALA A 110 -7.03 -10.07 13.91
CA ALA A 110 -6.71 -8.79 13.36
C ALA A 110 -5.39 -8.19 13.90
N PRO A 111 -5.26 -7.52 15.08
CA PRO A 111 -4.05 -6.79 15.42
C PRO A 111 -2.95 -7.70 15.99
N ILE A 112 -1.74 -7.52 15.45
CA ILE A 112 -0.48 -8.03 16.00
C ILE A 112 0.30 -6.88 16.65
N THR A 113 0.33 -5.73 15.97
CA THR A 113 0.94 -4.48 16.47
C THR A 113 0.02 -3.30 16.22
N LEU A 114 0.22 -2.24 17.00
CA LEU A 114 -0.51 -0.98 16.87
C LEU A 114 0.39 0.18 17.30
N THR A 115 0.45 1.26 16.50
CA THR A 115 1.15 2.47 16.93
C THR A 115 0.44 3.11 18.12
N VAL A 116 1.21 3.69 19.03
CA VAL A 116 0.66 4.33 20.24
C VAL A 116 0.29 5.78 19.96
N GLN A 117 -0.65 6.31 20.74
CA GLN A 117 -1.01 7.72 20.68
C GLN A 117 0.20 8.59 21.04
N GLY A 118 0.45 9.63 20.26
CA GLY A 118 1.60 10.52 20.44
C GLY A 118 2.84 10.11 19.64
N ASP A 119 2.86 8.91 19.10
CA ASP A 119 3.91 8.50 18.19
C ASP A 119 3.76 9.24 16.85
N HIS A 120 4.75 10.07 16.55
CA HIS A 120 4.76 10.91 15.35
C HIS A 120 5.67 10.35 14.23
N VAL A 121 6.45 9.33 14.54
CA VAL A 121 7.36 8.70 13.57
C VAL A 121 6.55 7.87 12.58
N PRO A 122 6.68 8.07 11.27
CA PRO A 122 6.02 7.23 10.27
C PRO A 122 6.82 5.97 9.96
N GLU A 123 6.26 5.13 9.11
CA GLU A 123 6.90 3.95 8.50
C GLU A 123 7.20 2.80 9.45
N HIS A 124 6.46 2.66 10.53
CA HIS A 124 6.43 1.47 11.36
C HIS A 124 5.00 1.17 11.81
N VAL A 125 4.78 -0.04 12.29
CA VAL A 125 3.44 -0.53 12.66
C VAL A 125 3.23 -0.62 14.18
N GLY A 126 4.15 -0.02 14.96
CA GLY A 126 4.07 0.05 16.41
C GLY A 126 4.65 -1.16 17.15
N PRO A 127 4.56 -1.16 18.49
CA PRO A 127 4.91 -2.29 19.33
C PRO A 127 3.85 -3.40 19.27
N PRO A 128 4.15 -4.62 19.74
CA PRO A 128 3.19 -5.70 19.90
C PRO A 128 2.00 -5.29 20.78
N VAL A 129 0.81 -5.77 20.44
CA VAL A 129 -0.34 -5.62 21.35
C VAL A 129 -0.19 -6.54 22.57
N PRO A 130 -0.79 -6.19 23.73
CA PRO A 130 -0.55 -6.92 25.00
C PRO A 130 -0.93 -8.40 24.99
N CYS A 131 -1.75 -8.85 24.04
CA CYS A 131 -2.23 -10.24 23.97
C CYS A 131 -1.30 -11.17 23.17
N CYS A 132 -0.19 -10.68 22.62
CA CYS A 132 0.74 -11.51 21.84
C CYS A 132 2.21 -11.17 22.07
N CYS A 133 3.05 -12.14 21.75
CA CYS A 133 4.50 -12.00 21.66
C CYS A 133 4.93 -12.13 20.20
N ILE A 134 6.01 -11.43 19.83
CA ILE A 134 6.60 -11.48 18.49
C ILE A 134 8.07 -11.91 18.61
N LYS A 135 8.48 -12.85 17.75
CA LYS A 135 9.89 -13.13 17.47
C LYS A 135 10.18 -12.95 15.99
N LEU A 136 11.43 -12.67 15.64
CA LEU A 136 11.92 -12.70 14.26
C LEU A 136 12.71 -14.00 14.05
N VAL A 137 12.45 -14.68 12.94
CA VAL A 137 13.14 -15.92 12.53
C VAL A 137 13.91 -15.67 11.26
N ASP A 138 15.10 -16.25 11.16
CA ASP A 138 15.97 -16.10 10.00
C ASP A 138 15.26 -16.54 8.71
N VAL A 139 15.50 -15.78 7.63
CA VAL A 139 15.06 -16.07 6.26
C VAL A 139 16.31 -16.02 5.36
N PRO A 140 17.16 -17.06 5.39
CA PRO A 140 18.46 -17.03 4.72
C PRO A 140 18.36 -16.80 3.21
N GLU A 141 17.31 -17.33 2.57
CA GLU A 141 17.06 -17.18 1.14
C GLU A 141 16.79 -15.71 0.71
N MET A 142 16.46 -14.84 1.65
CA MET A 142 16.24 -13.40 1.43
C MET A 142 17.27 -12.54 2.17
N GLU A 143 18.30 -13.14 2.76
CA GLU A 143 19.38 -12.50 3.53
C GLU A 143 18.91 -11.72 4.77
N TYR A 144 17.74 -12.07 5.34
CA TYR A 144 17.27 -11.53 6.60
C TYR A 144 17.63 -12.42 7.78
N PHE A 145 18.24 -11.83 8.80
CA PHE A 145 18.73 -12.54 9.97
C PHE A 145 18.29 -11.85 11.28
N ALA A 146 17.77 -12.63 12.21
CA ALA A 146 17.28 -12.14 13.51
C ALA A 146 18.37 -11.43 14.32
N LYS A 147 19.63 -11.86 14.20
CA LYS A 147 20.80 -11.18 14.79
C LYS A 147 21.03 -9.76 14.29
N LYS A 148 20.45 -9.42 13.12
CA LYS A 148 20.44 -8.07 12.53
C LYS A 148 19.11 -7.34 12.80
N ASN A 149 18.29 -7.86 13.72
CA ASN A 149 16.91 -7.41 13.98
C ASN A 149 15.99 -7.49 12.76
N GLN A 150 16.23 -8.40 11.83
CA GLN A 150 15.43 -8.62 10.62
C GLN A 150 15.08 -10.10 10.48
N GLY A 151 13.87 -10.43 10.05
CA GLY A 151 13.46 -11.81 9.87
C GLY A 151 11.96 -11.97 9.67
N GLU A 152 11.52 -13.20 9.45
CA GLU A 152 10.09 -13.52 9.40
C GLU A 152 9.44 -13.22 10.76
N VAL A 153 8.34 -12.51 10.71
CA VAL A 153 7.53 -12.18 11.90
C VAL A 153 6.76 -13.43 12.31
N CYS A 154 7.10 -13.97 13.50
CA CYS A 154 6.35 -15.07 14.09
C CYS A 154 5.64 -14.58 15.34
N VAL A 155 4.37 -14.97 15.49
CA VAL A 155 3.46 -14.47 16.53
C VAL A 155 2.96 -15.62 17.38
N LYS A 156 2.93 -15.43 18.70
CA LYS A 156 2.32 -16.35 19.64
C LYS A 156 1.50 -15.57 20.66
N GLY A 157 0.27 -15.98 20.89
CA GLY A 157 -0.62 -15.31 21.84
C GLY A 157 -2.04 -15.82 21.78
N THR A 158 -2.88 -15.26 22.65
CA THR A 158 -4.30 -15.64 22.75
C THR A 158 -5.14 -15.15 21.55
N ASN A 159 -4.60 -14.25 20.75
CA ASN A 159 -5.20 -13.75 19.51
C ASN A 159 -4.90 -14.63 18.29
N VAL A 160 -3.96 -15.58 18.39
CA VAL A 160 -3.65 -16.50 17.29
C VAL A 160 -4.78 -17.52 17.13
N PHE A 161 -5.23 -17.75 15.89
CA PHE A 161 -6.29 -18.71 15.57
C PHE A 161 -5.86 -20.15 15.88
N VAL A 162 -6.82 -21.05 16.02
CA VAL A 162 -6.55 -22.48 16.27
C VAL A 162 -6.15 -23.25 15.01
N GLY A 163 -6.43 -22.70 13.83
CA GLY A 163 -6.10 -23.30 12.54
C GLY A 163 -7.11 -23.03 11.44
N TYR A 164 -6.80 -23.48 10.24
CA TYR A 164 -7.71 -23.44 9.10
C TYR A 164 -8.79 -24.51 9.19
N PHE A 165 -10.03 -24.13 8.92
CA PHE A 165 -11.17 -25.04 9.04
C PHE A 165 -11.04 -26.23 8.09
N LYS A 166 -11.06 -27.45 8.64
CA LYS A 166 -10.92 -28.74 7.92
C LYS A 166 -9.63 -28.85 7.08
N ASP A 167 -8.58 -28.08 7.43
CA ASP A 167 -7.31 -28.10 6.71
C ASP A 167 -6.13 -28.17 7.70
N PRO A 168 -5.91 -29.35 8.31
CA PRO A 168 -4.84 -29.55 9.27
C PRO A 168 -3.44 -29.45 8.63
N GLU A 169 -3.29 -29.85 7.38
CA GLU A 169 -2.01 -29.79 6.67
C GLU A 169 -1.55 -28.34 6.50
N ARG A 170 -2.45 -27.49 6.03
CA ARG A 170 -2.16 -26.04 5.90
C ARG A 170 -1.95 -25.38 7.27
N THR A 171 -2.67 -25.84 8.29
CA THR A 171 -2.48 -25.35 9.67
C THR A 171 -1.07 -25.66 10.16
N ALA A 172 -0.58 -26.89 9.97
CA ALA A 172 0.77 -27.30 10.34
C ALA A 172 1.87 -26.55 9.56
N GLN A 173 1.59 -26.03 8.37
CA GLN A 173 2.53 -25.18 7.59
C GLN A 173 2.72 -23.78 8.17
N VAL A 174 1.76 -23.30 8.96
CA VAL A 174 1.77 -21.92 9.48
C VAL A 174 1.84 -21.81 10.99
N ILE A 175 1.56 -22.88 11.73
CA ILE A 175 1.74 -22.94 13.18
C ILE A 175 2.77 -24.02 13.47
N ASP A 176 3.89 -23.64 14.10
CA ASP A 176 4.93 -24.59 14.48
C ASP A 176 4.56 -25.40 15.72
N GLU A 177 5.36 -26.43 16.05
CA GLU A 177 5.17 -27.30 17.20
C GLU A 177 5.18 -26.58 18.57
N PHE A 178 5.76 -25.36 18.61
CA PHE A 178 5.79 -24.51 19.79
C PHE A 178 4.63 -23.53 19.85
N GLY A 179 3.69 -23.57 18.88
CA GLY A 179 2.53 -22.70 18.80
C GLY A 179 2.81 -21.29 18.29
N TRP A 180 3.92 -21.08 17.54
CA TRP A 180 4.18 -19.83 16.84
C TRP A 180 3.54 -19.85 15.47
N HIS A 181 2.75 -18.81 15.18
CA HIS A 181 2.23 -18.58 13.84
C HIS A 181 3.28 -17.85 12.97
N HIS A 182 3.68 -18.48 11.89
CA HIS A 182 4.55 -17.94 10.85
C HIS A 182 3.74 -17.07 9.88
N THR A 183 3.89 -15.75 9.96
CA THR A 183 3.04 -14.82 9.21
C THR A 183 3.34 -14.80 7.72
N GLY A 184 4.55 -15.18 7.33
CA GLY A 184 5.09 -15.02 5.98
C GLY A 184 5.41 -13.57 5.63
N ASP A 185 5.33 -12.64 6.57
CA ASP A 185 5.79 -11.26 6.44
C ASP A 185 7.17 -11.12 7.10
N VAL A 186 8.05 -10.32 6.51
CA VAL A 186 9.37 -10.02 7.06
C VAL A 186 9.33 -8.67 7.75
N GLY A 187 9.81 -8.62 8.98
CA GLY A 187 9.85 -7.41 9.80
C GLY A 187 11.25 -7.05 10.26
N MET A 188 11.37 -5.85 10.76
CA MET A 188 12.58 -5.32 11.39
C MET A 188 12.22 -4.62 12.70
N TRP A 189 12.93 -4.96 13.78
CA TRP A 189 12.86 -4.19 15.01
C TRP A 189 13.62 -2.88 14.88
N LEU A 190 12.96 -1.78 15.20
CA LEU A 190 13.58 -0.46 15.29
C LEU A 190 14.14 -0.25 16.71
N PRO A 191 15.12 0.68 16.89
CA PRO A 191 15.74 0.93 18.19
C PRO A 191 14.79 1.33 19.30
N ASN A 192 13.62 1.89 18.96
CA ASN A 192 12.56 2.28 19.90
C ASN A 192 11.61 1.14 20.28
N GLY A 193 11.89 -0.11 19.87
CA GLY A 193 11.05 -1.28 20.16
C GLY A 193 9.80 -1.40 19.30
N THR A 194 9.67 -0.61 18.24
CA THR A 194 8.57 -0.76 17.27
C THR A 194 8.94 -1.67 16.12
N LEU A 195 7.94 -2.31 15.52
CA LEU A 195 8.11 -3.20 14.37
C LEU A 195 7.88 -2.42 13.06
N LYS A 196 8.75 -2.63 12.09
CA LYS A 196 8.57 -2.20 10.69
C LYS A 196 8.42 -3.43 9.81
N ILE A 197 7.37 -3.50 9.01
CA ILE A 197 7.22 -4.55 7.99
C ILE A 197 8.03 -4.09 6.77
N ILE A 198 8.99 -4.92 6.36
CA ILE A 198 9.96 -4.57 5.31
C ILE A 198 9.77 -5.39 4.04
N ASP A 199 9.17 -6.59 4.15
CA ASP A 199 9.02 -7.50 3.02
C ASP A 199 7.89 -8.51 3.23
N ARG A 200 7.65 -9.37 2.22
CA ARG A 200 6.68 -10.45 2.29
C ARG A 200 7.20 -11.71 1.59
N ARG A 201 7.46 -12.76 2.36
CA ARG A 201 8.00 -14.04 1.87
C ARG A 201 7.05 -14.74 0.88
N LYS A 202 5.75 -14.75 1.17
CA LYS A 202 4.74 -15.50 0.39
C LYS A 202 4.49 -14.98 -1.04
N HIS A 203 4.84 -13.72 -1.33
CA HIS A 203 4.59 -13.13 -2.65
C HIS A 203 5.88 -12.77 -3.40
N THR A 204 7.02 -13.02 -2.78
CA THR A 204 8.33 -12.79 -3.40
C THR A 204 8.61 -13.88 -4.41
N PHE A 205 9.14 -13.52 -5.57
CA PHE A 205 9.62 -14.45 -6.56
C PHE A 205 11.04 -14.10 -6.99
N LYS A 206 11.80 -15.12 -7.42
CA LYS A 206 13.19 -14.99 -7.85
C LYS A 206 13.24 -14.93 -9.36
N LEU A 207 13.94 -13.96 -9.93
CA LEU A 207 14.20 -13.89 -11.37
C LEU A 207 15.37 -14.81 -11.77
N SER A 208 15.55 -15.02 -13.08
CA SER A 208 16.55 -15.94 -13.62
C SER A 208 18.00 -15.60 -13.22
N GLN A 209 18.31 -14.31 -13.03
CA GLN A 209 19.62 -13.84 -12.57
C GLN A 209 19.81 -13.93 -11.05
N GLY A 210 18.86 -14.47 -10.31
CA GLY A 210 18.97 -14.69 -8.87
C GLY A 210 18.42 -13.57 -8.00
N GLU A 211 17.94 -12.45 -8.58
CA GLU A 211 17.39 -11.31 -7.86
C GLU A 211 15.96 -11.59 -7.36
N TYR A 212 15.69 -11.22 -6.13
CA TYR A 212 14.36 -11.33 -5.54
C TYR A 212 13.52 -10.09 -5.79
N ILE A 213 12.28 -10.30 -6.20
CA ILE A 213 11.29 -9.25 -6.45
C ILE A 213 10.20 -9.31 -5.40
N VAL A 214 9.90 -8.15 -4.82
CA VAL A 214 8.77 -7.92 -3.92
C VAL A 214 7.69 -7.14 -4.68
N PRO A 215 6.73 -7.82 -5.31
CA PRO A 215 5.78 -7.16 -6.22
C PRO A 215 4.99 -6.06 -5.53
N GLU A 216 4.52 -6.29 -4.30
CA GLU A 216 3.68 -5.32 -3.58
C GLU A 216 4.40 -3.98 -3.32
N LYS A 217 5.72 -4.01 -3.07
CA LYS A 217 6.54 -2.79 -2.94
C LYS A 217 6.51 -1.98 -4.22
N ILE A 218 6.73 -2.64 -5.36
CA ILE A 218 6.81 -2.01 -6.68
C ILE A 218 5.43 -1.52 -7.12
N GLU A 219 4.39 -2.33 -6.94
CA GLU A 219 2.99 -1.97 -7.22
C GLU A 219 2.57 -0.71 -6.44
N ASN A 220 2.94 -0.60 -5.17
CA ASN A 220 2.66 0.58 -4.36
C ASN A 220 3.36 1.85 -4.88
N ILE A 221 4.52 1.72 -5.51
CA ILE A 221 5.21 2.83 -6.16
C ILE A 221 4.44 3.25 -7.41
N TYR A 222 4.08 2.31 -8.26
CA TYR A 222 3.36 2.58 -9.51
C TYR A 222 1.93 3.11 -9.29
N LEU A 223 1.30 2.77 -8.17
CA LEU A 223 0.02 3.36 -7.74
C LEU A 223 0.10 4.85 -7.37
N ARG A 224 1.31 5.46 -7.37
CA ARG A 224 1.46 6.92 -7.25
C ARG A 224 1.15 7.64 -8.56
N SER A 225 1.26 6.96 -9.69
CA SER A 225 0.88 7.46 -11.00
C SER A 225 -0.59 7.90 -11.02
N GLN A 226 -0.86 9.07 -11.60
CA GLN A 226 -2.22 9.55 -11.78
C GLN A 226 -3.02 8.72 -12.80
N TYR A 227 -2.31 8.04 -13.70
CA TYR A 227 -2.90 7.24 -14.77
C TYR A 227 -3.23 5.81 -14.34
N VAL A 228 -2.66 5.33 -13.22
CA VAL A 228 -2.80 3.95 -12.74
C VAL A 228 -3.84 3.84 -11.64
N HIS A 229 -4.91 3.08 -11.90
CA HIS A 229 -5.94 2.75 -10.90
C HIS A 229 -5.60 1.49 -10.12
N GLN A 230 -5.20 0.40 -10.82
CA GLN A 230 -4.72 -0.84 -10.22
C GLN A 230 -3.55 -1.37 -11.06
N VAL A 231 -2.64 -2.10 -10.43
CA VAL A 231 -1.51 -2.74 -11.12
C VAL A 231 -1.21 -4.08 -10.47
N PHE A 232 -1.03 -5.09 -11.31
CA PHE A 232 -0.54 -6.41 -10.93
C PHE A 232 0.80 -6.65 -11.60
N LEU A 233 1.86 -6.77 -10.80
CA LEU A 233 3.20 -7.06 -11.27
C LEU A 233 3.43 -8.57 -11.29
N HIS A 234 3.99 -9.07 -12.39
CA HIS A 234 4.31 -10.48 -12.57
C HIS A 234 5.76 -10.66 -12.98
N GLY A 235 6.38 -11.73 -12.47
CA GLY A 235 7.69 -12.20 -12.86
C GLY A 235 7.76 -13.72 -12.74
N GLU A 236 8.65 -14.31 -13.52
CA GLU A 236 8.90 -15.75 -13.55
C GLU A 236 10.36 -16.09 -13.29
N SER A 237 10.60 -17.22 -12.64
CA SER A 237 11.97 -17.64 -12.29
C SER A 237 12.87 -17.90 -13.50
N LEU A 238 12.31 -18.09 -14.69
CA LEU A 238 13.03 -18.28 -15.94
C LEU A 238 13.20 -17.00 -16.75
N LYS A 239 12.64 -15.87 -16.30
CA LYS A 239 12.70 -14.56 -16.96
C LYS A 239 13.57 -13.59 -16.18
N SER A 240 14.24 -12.68 -16.90
CA SER A 240 15.18 -11.70 -16.33
C SER A 240 14.52 -10.38 -15.91
N CYS A 241 13.23 -10.23 -16.15
CA CYS A 241 12.50 -8.98 -15.94
C CYS A 241 11.07 -9.22 -15.45
N VAL A 242 10.42 -8.14 -15.05
CA VAL A 242 9.02 -8.11 -14.61
C VAL A 242 8.14 -7.39 -15.64
N VAL A 243 6.90 -7.87 -15.76
CA VAL A 243 5.86 -7.28 -16.61
C VAL A 243 4.65 -6.89 -15.77
N GLY A 244 3.80 -5.99 -16.26
CA GLY A 244 2.67 -5.47 -15.51
C GLY A 244 1.33 -5.56 -16.24
N ILE A 245 0.27 -5.91 -15.50
CA ILE A 245 -1.11 -5.72 -15.95
C ILE A 245 -1.63 -4.46 -15.24
N VAL A 246 -2.05 -3.47 -16.01
CA VAL A 246 -2.43 -2.15 -15.47
C VAL A 246 -3.88 -1.84 -15.83
N ILE A 247 -4.65 -1.48 -14.81
CA ILE A 247 -5.98 -0.89 -14.99
C ILE A 247 -5.81 0.63 -14.98
N PRO A 248 -6.10 1.33 -16.09
CA PRO A 248 -5.96 2.78 -16.16
C PRO A 248 -6.99 3.51 -15.28
N HIS A 249 -6.66 4.73 -14.87
CA HIS A 249 -7.62 5.64 -14.25
C HIS A 249 -8.49 6.26 -15.33
N VAL A 250 -9.73 5.79 -15.44
CA VAL A 250 -10.64 6.06 -16.57
C VAL A 250 -10.75 7.54 -16.90
N ASP A 251 -11.07 8.38 -15.89
CA ASP A 251 -11.32 9.79 -16.10
C ASP A 251 -10.06 10.53 -16.57
N VAL A 252 -8.92 10.21 -15.97
CA VAL A 252 -7.64 10.88 -16.28
C VAL A 252 -7.17 10.52 -17.68
N VAL A 253 -7.25 9.22 -18.03
CA VAL A 253 -6.83 8.76 -19.37
C VAL A 253 -7.74 9.28 -20.46
N LYS A 254 -9.07 9.34 -20.22
CA LYS A 254 -10.01 9.93 -21.15
C LYS A 254 -9.77 11.42 -21.38
N CYS A 255 -9.52 12.20 -20.31
CA CYS A 255 -9.18 13.62 -20.45
C CYS A 255 -7.93 13.80 -21.32
N TRP A 256 -6.86 13.09 -20.99
CA TRP A 256 -5.62 13.16 -21.78
C TRP A 256 -5.84 12.74 -23.24
N ALA A 257 -6.62 11.71 -23.48
CA ALA A 257 -6.90 11.24 -24.84
C ALA A 257 -7.66 12.28 -25.68
N VAL A 258 -8.64 12.97 -25.08
CA VAL A 258 -9.37 14.07 -25.75
C VAL A 258 -8.42 15.22 -26.08
N GLU A 259 -7.55 15.63 -25.15
CA GLU A 259 -6.56 16.70 -25.37
C GLU A 259 -5.55 16.37 -26.48
N ASN A 260 -5.28 15.07 -26.70
CA ASN A 260 -4.34 14.60 -27.73
C ASN A 260 -5.02 14.07 -29.01
N GLY A 261 -6.34 14.32 -29.17
CA GLY A 261 -7.07 13.96 -30.39
C GLY A 261 -7.25 12.45 -30.58
N ILE A 262 -7.26 11.65 -29.50
CA ILE A 262 -7.44 10.20 -29.51
C ILE A 262 -8.84 9.85 -28.99
N PRO A 263 -9.87 9.86 -29.83
CA PRO A 263 -11.22 9.50 -29.38
C PRO A 263 -11.37 8.00 -29.18
N GLY A 264 -12.22 7.59 -28.23
CA GLY A 264 -12.56 6.18 -28.09
C GLY A 264 -13.12 5.79 -26.73
N THR A 265 -13.65 4.58 -26.67
CA THR A 265 -14.01 3.91 -25.43
C THR A 265 -12.74 3.53 -24.65
N LEU A 266 -12.88 3.22 -23.35
CA LEU A 266 -11.72 2.80 -22.57
C LEU A 266 -11.01 1.58 -23.17
N SER A 267 -11.76 0.63 -23.73
CA SER A 267 -11.18 -0.54 -24.40
C SER A 267 -10.33 -0.16 -25.61
N VAL A 268 -10.76 0.83 -26.41
CA VAL A 268 -9.99 1.35 -27.55
C VAL A 268 -8.73 2.08 -27.04
N LEU A 269 -8.86 2.87 -25.99
CA LEU A 269 -7.73 3.59 -25.38
C LEU A 269 -6.71 2.62 -24.79
N CYS A 270 -7.14 1.53 -24.17
CA CYS A 270 -6.22 0.49 -23.65
C CYS A 270 -5.44 -0.22 -24.76
N ALA A 271 -5.99 -0.29 -25.98
CA ALA A 271 -5.30 -0.86 -27.13
C ALA A 271 -4.39 0.15 -27.87
N ASN A 272 -4.45 1.45 -27.52
CA ASN A 272 -3.70 2.49 -28.19
C ASN A 272 -2.24 2.54 -27.70
N PRO A 273 -1.23 2.45 -28.61
CA PRO A 273 0.18 2.47 -28.21
C PRO A 273 0.63 3.76 -27.52
N GLN A 274 0.05 4.91 -27.89
CA GLN A 274 0.41 6.20 -27.26
C GLN A 274 -0.07 6.27 -25.81
N VAL A 275 -1.26 5.73 -25.51
CA VAL A 275 -1.78 5.61 -24.14
C VAL A 275 -0.93 4.64 -23.33
N LYS A 276 -0.53 3.51 -23.91
CA LYS A 276 0.38 2.55 -23.28
C LYS A 276 1.71 3.22 -22.93
N GLN A 277 2.30 3.94 -23.88
CA GLN A 277 3.58 4.62 -23.69
C GLN A 277 3.50 5.70 -22.60
N LEU A 278 2.45 6.54 -22.61
CA LEU A 278 2.21 7.54 -21.57
C LEU A 278 2.22 6.93 -20.15
N ILE A 279 1.45 5.86 -19.97
CA ILE A 279 1.34 5.21 -18.66
C ILE A 279 2.66 4.57 -18.28
N MET A 280 3.33 3.92 -19.21
CA MET A 280 4.63 3.29 -19.01
C MET A 280 5.70 4.31 -18.57
N ASP A 281 5.80 5.44 -19.25
CA ASP A 281 6.78 6.49 -18.96
C ASP A 281 6.56 7.09 -17.57
N ASP A 282 5.31 7.35 -17.21
CA ASP A 282 4.97 7.87 -15.89
C ASP A 282 5.28 6.85 -14.77
N MET A 283 4.96 5.56 -14.97
CA MET A 283 5.32 4.49 -14.05
C MET A 283 6.84 4.38 -13.86
N LEU A 284 7.61 4.41 -14.95
CA LEU A 284 9.07 4.35 -14.91
C LEU A 284 9.68 5.58 -14.22
N SER A 285 9.08 6.76 -14.40
CA SER A 285 9.49 7.98 -13.68
C SER A 285 9.33 7.82 -12.17
N TRP A 286 8.17 7.34 -11.71
CA TRP A 286 7.94 7.03 -10.29
C TRP A 286 8.88 5.95 -9.77
N GLY A 287 9.18 4.92 -10.59
CA GLY A 287 10.14 3.88 -10.24
C GLY A 287 11.54 4.42 -10.02
N LYS A 288 12.03 5.29 -10.90
CA LYS A 288 13.34 5.96 -10.78
C LYS A 288 13.39 6.86 -9.54
N GLU A 289 12.36 7.69 -9.32
CA GLU A 289 12.28 8.58 -8.15
C GLU A 289 12.30 7.79 -6.83
N ALA A 290 11.65 6.62 -6.80
CA ALA A 290 11.63 5.74 -5.64
C ALA A 290 12.90 4.88 -5.49
N GLY A 291 13.87 4.97 -6.39
CA GLY A 291 15.12 4.22 -6.34
C GLY A 291 14.99 2.75 -6.71
N LEU A 292 13.99 2.36 -7.53
CA LEU A 292 13.89 0.99 -8.02
C LEU A 292 15.08 0.65 -8.91
N LYS A 293 15.66 -0.51 -8.67
CA LYS A 293 16.73 -1.06 -9.51
C LYS A 293 16.18 -1.42 -10.90
N SER A 294 17.06 -1.55 -11.90
CA SER A 294 16.64 -1.82 -13.29
C SER A 294 15.81 -3.10 -13.44
N PHE A 295 16.10 -4.14 -12.66
CA PHE A 295 15.37 -5.41 -12.68
C PHE A 295 14.04 -5.36 -11.90
N GLU A 296 13.86 -4.39 -10.98
CA GLU A 296 12.60 -4.14 -10.28
C GLU A 296 11.63 -3.32 -11.14
N GLN A 297 12.12 -2.60 -12.15
CA GLN A 297 11.29 -1.78 -13.03
C GLN A 297 10.63 -2.65 -14.09
N VAL A 298 9.32 -2.43 -14.27
CA VAL A 298 8.54 -3.10 -15.31
C VAL A 298 9.12 -2.82 -16.70
N LYS A 299 9.21 -3.85 -17.54
CA LYS A 299 9.76 -3.73 -18.90
C LYS A 299 8.69 -3.57 -19.96
N ASP A 300 7.51 -4.10 -19.72
CA ASP A 300 6.35 -3.90 -20.55
C ASP A 300 5.06 -4.05 -19.73
N ILE A 301 3.97 -3.45 -20.23
CA ILE A 301 2.66 -3.47 -19.58
C ILE A 301 1.55 -3.84 -20.57
N TYR A 302 0.53 -4.51 -20.05
CA TYR A 302 -0.75 -4.67 -20.73
C TYR A 302 -1.81 -3.82 -20.04
N LEU A 303 -2.53 -2.99 -20.81
CA LEU A 303 -3.62 -2.17 -20.30
C LEU A 303 -4.94 -2.95 -20.40
N HIS A 304 -5.64 -3.10 -19.28
CA HIS A 304 -6.92 -3.79 -19.21
C HIS A 304 -8.03 -2.81 -18.80
N PRO A 305 -9.17 -2.79 -19.50
CA PRO A 305 -10.23 -1.80 -19.23
C PRO A 305 -11.04 -2.09 -17.97
N ASP A 306 -11.18 -3.37 -17.59
CA ASP A 306 -12.04 -3.76 -16.48
C ASP A 306 -11.26 -3.85 -15.16
N PRO A 307 -11.77 -3.28 -14.04
CA PRO A 307 -11.07 -3.32 -12.77
C PRO A 307 -11.07 -4.72 -12.15
N PHE A 308 -10.00 -5.05 -11.42
CA PHE A 308 -10.00 -6.21 -10.55
C PHE A 308 -11.04 -6.01 -9.45
N SER A 309 -11.85 -7.03 -9.20
CA SER A 309 -12.96 -6.94 -8.24
C SER A 309 -13.19 -8.26 -7.50
N VAL A 310 -14.04 -8.21 -6.48
CA VAL A 310 -14.51 -9.41 -5.78
C VAL A 310 -15.45 -10.20 -6.68
N GLN A 311 -16.25 -9.50 -7.51
CA GLN A 311 -17.24 -10.11 -8.40
C GLN A 311 -16.60 -10.96 -9.50
N ASN A 312 -15.47 -10.50 -10.07
CA ASN A 312 -14.72 -11.27 -11.07
C ASN A 312 -13.72 -12.25 -10.45
N GLY A 313 -13.73 -12.40 -9.12
CA GLY A 313 -12.89 -13.38 -8.42
C GLY A 313 -11.42 -13.03 -8.29
N LEU A 314 -10.97 -11.84 -8.77
CA LEU A 314 -9.58 -11.42 -8.78
C LEU A 314 -9.13 -10.75 -7.48
N LEU A 315 -10.10 -10.31 -6.65
CA LEU A 315 -9.83 -9.77 -5.31
C LEU A 315 -10.48 -10.62 -4.21
N THR A 316 -9.89 -10.57 -3.02
CA THR A 316 -10.54 -11.09 -1.81
C THR A 316 -11.65 -10.14 -1.35
N PRO A 317 -12.56 -10.54 -0.43
CA PRO A 317 -13.53 -9.63 0.19
C PRO A 317 -12.89 -8.41 0.86
N THR A 318 -11.63 -8.53 1.32
CA THR A 318 -10.83 -7.44 1.87
C THR A 318 -10.10 -6.62 0.80
N LEU A 319 -10.40 -6.84 -0.49
CA LEU A 319 -9.83 -6.17 -1.68
C LEU A 319 -8.31 -6.38 -1.85
N LYS A 320 -7.77 -7.49 -1.36
CA LYS A 320 -6.39 -7.93 -1.66
C LYS A 320 -6.37 -8.74 -2.96
N MET A 321 -5.34 -8.56 -3.78
CA MET A 321 -5.15 -9.30 -5.03
C MET A 321 -4.97 -10.80 -4.77
N LYS A 322 -5.70 -11.62 -5.50
CA LYS A 322 -5.50 -13.07 -5.54
C LYS A 322 -4.51 -13.38 -6.66
N ARG A 323 -3.20 -13.33 -6.34
CA ARG A 323 -2.11 -13.44 -7.32
C ARG A 323 -2.17 -14.69 -8.21
N PRO A 324 -2.46 -15.91 -7.69
CA PRO A 324 -2.61 -17.08 -8.55
C PRO A 324 -3.74 -16.90 -9.59
N GLN A 325 -4.90 -16.43 -9.15
CA GLN A 325 -6.05 -16.20 -10.03
C GLN A 325 -5.78 -15.11 -11.07
N LEU A 326 -5.08 -14.03 -10.68
CA LEU A 326 -4.66 -12.98 -11.62
C LEU A 326 -3.69 -13.53 -12.66
N LYS A 327 -2.70 -14.35 -12.23
CA LYS A 327 -1.77 -15.01 -13.16
C LYS A 327 -2.52 -15.88 -14.16
N ASP A 328 -3.45 -16.71 -13.70
CA ASP A 328 -4.22 -17.61 -14.55
C ASP A 328 -5.15 -16.85 -15.52
N TYR A 329 -5.82 -15.81 -15.02
CA TYR A 329 -6.73 -14.98 -15.81
C TYR A 329 -6.00 -14.23 -16.93
N PHE A 330 -4.82 -13.69 -16.65
CA PHE A 330 -4.02 -12.91 -17.60
C PHE A 330 -2.89 -13.70 -18.27
N LYS A 331 -2.93 -15.03 -18.17
CA LYS A 331 -1.87 -15.88 -18.72
C LYS A 331 -1.53 -15.58 -20.19
N PRO A 332 -2.52 -15.45 -21.12
CA PRO A 332 -2.22 -15.14 -22.51
C PRO A 332 -1.51 -13.79 -22.70
N GLN A 333 -1.93 -12.76 -21.94
CA GLN A 333 -1.35 -11.42 -22.00
C GLN A 333 0.07 -11.40 -21.43
N ILE A 334 0.29 -12.12 -20.34
CA ILE A 334 1.61 -12.25 -19.72
C ILE A 334 2.59 -12.94 -20.67
N GLU A 335 2.17 -14.04 -21.31
CA GLU A 335 2.97 -14.76 -22.29
C GLU A 335 3.29 -13.88 -23.51
N ASP A 336 2.34 -13.06 -23.95
CA ASP A 336 2.55 -12.12 -25.05
C ASP A 336 3.55 -11.03 -24.71
N LEU A 337 3.43 -10.42 -23.51
CA LEU A 337 4.40 -9.43 -23.02
C LEU A 337 5.83 -9.99 -23.00
N TYR A 338 6.03 -11.20 -22.51
CA TYR A 338 7.36 -11.82 -22.49
C TYR A 338 7.87 -12.18 -23.87
N ARG A 339 7.00 -12.56 -24.83
CA ARG A 339 7.41 -12.87 -26.19
C ARG A 339 8.07 -11.70 -26.92
N HIS A 340 7.69 -10.48 -26.57
CA HIS A 340 8.28 -9.26 -27.11
C HIS A 340 9.56 -8.80 -26.39
N LEU A 341 9.92 -9.43 -25.27
CA LEU A 341 11.08 -9.09 -24.45
C LEU A 341 12.22 -10.10 -24.54
N ASP A 342 11.96 -11.32 -25.04
CA ASP A 342 12.94 -12.35 -25.38
C ASP A 342 13.52 -12.08 -26.76
#